data_c444dc0982894eac7a0c2817597e0eba
#
_entry.id   c444dc0982894eac7a0c2817597e0eba
#
_cell.length_a   1.000
_cell.length_b   1.000
_cell.length_c   1.000
_cell.angle_alpha   90.00
_cell.angle_beta   90.00
_cell.angle_gamma   90.00
#
_symmetry.space_group_name_H-M   'P 1'
#
loop_
_entity.id
_entity.type
_entity.pdbx_description
1 polymer ?
#
loop_
_entity_poly.entity_id
_entity_poly.type
_entity_poly.pdbx_seq_one_letter_code
_entity_poly.pdbx_strand_id
1 'polypeptide(L)'
;MKKVFILTTLCLSYIANVEAQVDPYDINDGDGVVKISNSDVKGTFIPSEGALELTFKKDTDNMNIIIYKNGKMCEQDQKREVLKNETEIYQISDYGSGVYTICSGQTGTIKIVGTIVYR
;
A
#
# COMPACT_ATOMS: atom_id res chain seq x y z
N MET A 1 9.26 -11.38 -14.53
CA MET A 1 8.84 -10.17 -15.27
C MET A 1 7.37 -10.21 -15.65
N LYS A 2 6.94 -11.27 -16.39
CA LYS A 2 5.55 -11.33 -16.81
C LYS A 2 4.56 -11.37 -15.63
N LYS A 3 4.89 -12.11 -14.57
CA LYS A 3 4.02 -12.20 -13.40
C LYS A 3 3.85 -10.85 -12.72
N VAL A 4 4.94 -10.09 -12.62
CA VAL A 4 4.89 -8.78 -12.02
C VAL A 4 4.02 -7.84 -12.84
N PHE A 5 4.15 -7.93 -14.17
CA PHE A 5 3.34 -7.12 -15.07
C PHE A 5 1.85 -7.43 -14.91
N ILE A 6 1.49 -8.71 -14.79
CA ILE A 6 0.10 -9.12 -14.61
C ILE A 6 -0.43 -8.60 -13.28
N LEU A 7 0.36 -8.70 -12.21
CA LEU A 7 -0.04 -8.17 -10.90
C LEU A 7 -0.25 -6.68 -10.96
N THR A 8 0.63 -5.98 -11.69
CA THR A 8 0.49 -4.54 -11.85
C THR A 8 -0.83 -4.21 -12.53
N THR A 9 -1.19 -4.95 -13.58
CA THR A 9 -2.45 -4.73 -14.28
C THR A 9 -3.64 -4.95 -13.36
N LEU A 10 -3.61 -6.02 -12.55
CA LEU A 10 -4.70 -6.28 -11.62
C LEU A 10 -4.85 -5.17 -10.59
N CYS A 11 -3.75 -4.72 -10.02
CA CYS A 11 -3.80 -3.63 -9.06
C CYS A 11 -4.29 -2.34 -9.70
N LEU A 12 -3.88 -2.06 -10.91
CA LEU A 12 -4.35 -0.86 -11.61
C LEU A 12 -5.87 -0.92 -11.84
N SER A 13 -6.41 -2.11 -12.12
CA SER A 13 -7.85 -2.26 -12.26
C SER A 13 -8.56 -1.95 -10.95
N TYR A 14 -8.02 -2.42 -9.83
CA TYR A 14 -8.57 -2.08 -8.53
C TYR A 14 -8.44 -0.60 -8.21
N ILE A 15 -7.34 0.02 -8.60
CA ILE A 15 -7.14 1.45 -8.38
C ILE A 15 -8.30 2.25 -8.98
N ALA A 16 -8.68 1.92 -10.19
CA ALA A 16 -9.77 2.63 -10.85
C ALA A 16 -11.07 2.55 -10.07
N ASN A 17 -11.32 1.39 -9.43
CA ASN A 17 -12.52 1.21 -8.63
C ASN A 17 -12.42 1.90 -7.28
N VAL A 18 -11.25 1.86 -6.66
CA VAL A 18 -11.06 2.41 -5.32
C VAL A 18 -11.03 3.94 -5.36
N GLU A 19 -10.43 4.52 -6.38
CA GLU A 19 -10.38 5.97 -6.51
C GLU A 19 -11.75 6.60 -6.53
N ALA A 20 -12.76 5.88 -6.99
CA ALA A 20 -14.12 6.37 -6.97
C ALA A 20 -14.69 6.42 -5.55
N GLN A 21 -14.09 5.72 -4.60
CA GLN A 21 -14.58 5.61 -3.24
C GLN A 21 -13.74 6.38 -2.23
N VAL A 22 -12.46 6.58 -2.52
CA VAL A 22 -11.54 7.23 -1.61
C VAL A 22 -11.24 8.63 -2.11
N ASP A 23 -11.50 9.62 -1.29
CA ASP A 23 -11.19 11.00 -1.61
C ASP A 23 -9.77 11.29 -1.13
N PRO A 24 -8.82 11.47 -2.05
CA PRO A 24 -7.43 11.74 -1.67
C PRO A 24 -7.26 13.04 -0.89
N TYR A 25 -8.20 13.97 -1.02
CA TYR A 25 -8.10 15.23 -0.31
C TYR A 25 -8.35 15.07 1.18
N ASP A 26 -9.22 14.16 1.53
CA ASP A 26 -9.45 13.88 2.94
C ASP A 26 -8.19 13.33 3.60
N ILE A 27 -7.40 12.63 2.82
CA ILE A 27 -6.18 12.02 3.30
C ILE A 27 -5.13 13.07 3.62
N ASN A 28 -5.07 14.13 2.82
CA ASN A 28 -4.07 15.18 2.99
C ASN A 28 -4.47 16.30 3.89
N ASP A 29 -5.68 16.31 4.29
CA ASP A 29 -6.22 17.38 5.09
C ASP A 29 -5.73 17.29 6.51
N GLY A 30 -5.13 16.24 6.88
CA GLY A 30 -4.72 16.06 8.24
C GLY A 30 -3.32 16.56 8.47
N ASP A 31 -3.19 17.25 9.51
CA ASP A 31 -1.94 17.48 10.14
C ASP A 31 -1.53 16.25 10.92
N GLY A 32 -2.24 15.20 10.79
CA GLY A 32 -2.01 13.99 11.53
C GLY A 32 -1.57 12.86 10.63
N VAL A 33 -2.08 11.69 10.91
CA VAL A 33 -1.74 10.48 10.19
C VAL A 33 -2.88 10.09 9.25
N VAL A 34 -2.52 9.39 8.19
CA VAL A 34 -3.49 8.85 7.24
C VAL A 34 -3.59 7.36 7.51
N LYS A 35 -4.82 6.85 7.64
CA LYS A 35 -5.04 5.43 7.91
C LYS A 35 -5.67 4.74 6.72
N ILE A 36 -5.09 3.62 6.34
CA ILE A 36 -5.59 2.78 5.24
C ILE A 36 -5.64 1.34 5.74
N SER A 37 -6.49 0.52 5.16
CA SER A 37 -6.55 -0.88 5.56
C SER A 37 -7.29 -1.74 4.56
N ASN A 38 -6.97 -3.03 4.58
CA ASN A 38 -7.77 -4.05 3.93
C ASN A 38 -7.93 -5.20 4.93
N SER A 39 -8.38 -6.36 4.47
CA SER A 39 -8.64 -7.49 5.38
C SER A 39 -7.36 -8.05 6.02
N ASP A 40 -6.20 -7.83 5.41
CA ASP A 40 -4.95 -8.43 5.86
C ASP A 40 -4.03 -7.47 6.59
N VAL A 41 -4.13 -6.19 6.29
CA VAL A 41 -3.14 -5.20 6.71
C VAL A 41 -3.84 -3.89 7.06
N LYS A 42 -3.32 -3.20 8.05
CA LYS A 42 -3.67 -1.80 8.28
C LYS A 42 -2.40 -0.96 8.17
N GLY A 43 -2.54 0.22 7.61
CA GLY A 43 -1.42 1.11 7.39
C GLY A 43 -1.65 2.47 8.02
N THR A 44 -0.56 3.08 8.43
CA THR A 44 -0.55 4.44 8.94
C THR A 44 0.53 5.20 8.19
N PHE A 45 0.13 6.24 7.50
CA PHE A 45 1.09 7.10 6.82
C PHE A 45 1.24 8.39 7.61
N ILE A 46 2.48 8.76 7.88
CA ILE A 46 2.82 9.94 8.65
C ILE A 46 3.42 10.96 7.67
N PRO A 47 2.63 11.93 7.20
CA PRO A 47 3.11 12.85 6.16
C PRO A 47 4.35 13.65 6.55
N SER A 48 4.46 14.04 7.81
CA SER A 48 5.60 14.81 8.27
C SER A 48 6.91 14.03 8.18
N GLU A 49 6.83 12.71 8.22
CA GLU A 49 8.00 11.84 8.13
C GLU A 49 8.13 11.17 6.78
N GLY A 50 7.07 11.20 5.98
CA GLY A 50 7.03 10.48 4.74
C GLY A 50 7.11 8.97 4.91
N ALA A 51 6.71 8.47 6.06
CA ALA A 51 6.83 7.07 6.42
C ALA A 51 5.49 6.38 6.45
N LEU A 52 5.44 5.19 5.86
CA LEU A 52 4.27 4.32 5.87
C LEU A 52 4.57 3.12 6.75
N GLU A 53 3.78 2.92 7.79
CA GLU A 53 3.88 1.77 8.65
C GLU A 53 2.72 0.82 8.36
N LEU A 54 3.04 -0.42 8.02
CA LEU A 54 2.03 -1.45 7.80
C LEU A 54 2.07 -2.44 8.95
N THR A 55 0.89 -2.78 9.47
CA THR A 55 0.75 -3.75 10.55
C THR A 55 -0.14 -4.88 10.05
N PHE A 56 0.36 -6.11 10.17
CA PHE A 56 -0.38 -7.28 9.69
C PHE A 56 -1.45 -7.67 10.71
N LYS A 57 -2.65 -7.93 10.22
CA LYS A 57 -3.79 -8.22 11.09
C LYS A 57 -3.86 -9.68 11.52
N LYS A 58 -3.16 -10.54 10.82
CA LYS A 58 -3.19 -11.99 11.10
C LYS A 58 -1.93 -12.65 10.57
N ASP A 59 -1.65 -13.85 11.08
CA ASP A 59 -0.55 -14.66 10.57
C ASP A 59 -0.85 -15.02 9.10
N THR A 60 0.12 -14.80 8.23
CA THR A 60 -0.08 -15.04 6.80
C THR A 60 1.22 -15.53 6.19
N ASP A 61 1.12 -16.55 5.35
CA ASP A 61 2.26 -17.05 4.57
C ASP A 61 2.27 -16.37 3.22
N ASN A 62 3.46 -16.18 2.66
CA ASN A 62 3.65 -15.65 1.31
C ASN A 62 2.96 -14.30 1.11
N MET A 63 3.18 -13.40 2.06
CA MET A 63 2.63 -12.06 2.00
C MET A 63 3.42 -11.21 1.03
N ASN A 64 2.70 -10.53 0.14
CA ASN A 64 3.29 -9.59 -0.80
C ASN A 64 2.85 -8.18 -0.44
N ILE A 65 3.79 -7.23 -0.54
CA ILE A 65 3.50 -5.82 -0.38
C ILE A 65 4.02 -5.13 -1.63
N ILE A 66 3.14 -4.43 -2.32
CA ILE A 66 3.50 -3.77 -3.57
C ILE A 66 3.06 -2.32 -3.46
N ILE A 67 3.97 -1.41 -3.74
CA ILE A 67 3.68 0.02 -3.71
C ILE A 67 3.85 0.58 -5.11
N TYR A 68 2.82 1.25 -5.58
CA TYR A 68 2.82 1.93 -6.88
C TYR A 68 2.89 3.42 -6.65
N LYS A 69 3.72 4.10 -7.42
CA LYS A 69 3.78 5.55 -7.44
C LYS A 69 3.31 6.02 -8.80
N ASN A 70 2.23 6.80 -8.82
CA ASN A 70 1.64 7.30 -10.06
C ASN A 70 1.40 6.17 -11.06
N GLY A 71 0.95 5.03 -10.56
CA GLY A 71 0.63 3.88 -11.40
C GLY A 71 1.79 2.98 -11.75
N LYS A 72 3.01 3.31 -11.32
CA LYS A 72 4.19 2.49 -11.59
C LYS A 72 4.69 1.87 -10.30
N MET A 73 5.04 0.59 -10.37
CA MET A 73 5.58 -0.10 -9.20
C MET A 73 6.92 0.50 -8.80
N CYS A 74 7.03 0.94 -7.57
CA CYS A 74 8.27 1.48 -7.03
C CYS A 74 8.84 0.63 -5.90
N GLU A 75 8.03 -0.23 -5.30
CA GLU A 75 8.49 -1.09 -4.22
C GLU A 75 7.75 -2.42 -4.30
N GLN A 76 8.48 -3.51 -4.13
CA GLN A 76 7.87 -4.84 -4.03
C GLN A 76 8.61 -5.60 -2.94
N ASP A 77 7.87 -6.07 -1.95
CA ASP A 77 8.42 -6.82 -0.84
C ASP A 77 7.64 -8.12 -0.71
N GLN A 78 8.34 -9.22 -0.62
CA GLN A 78 7.72 -10.52 -0.50
C GLN A 78 8.24 -11.18 0.76
N LYS A 79 7.33 -11.53 1.67
CA LYS A 79 7.67 -12.14 2.94
C LYS A 79 7.13 -13.55 2.96
N ARG A 80 8.00 -14.49 3.32
CA ARG A 80 7.60 -15.89 3.41
C ARG A 80 6.52 -16.06 4.47
N GLU A 81 6.65 -15.34 5.57
CA GLU A 81 5.71 -15.43 6.67
C GLU A 81 5.66 -14.12 7.42
N VAL A 82 4.46 -13.68 7.78
CA VAL A 82 4.27 -12.54 8.67
C VAL A 82 3.39 -13.00 9.81
N LEU A 83 3.61 -12.41 10.98
CA LEU A 83 2.83 -12.72 12.17
C LEU A 83 1.90 -11.57 12.50
N LYS A 84 0.79 -11.89 13.13
CA LYS A 84 -0.17 -10.88 13.57
C LYS A 84 0.55 -9.83 14.42
N ASN A 85 0.24 -8.57 14.13
CA ASN A 85 0.80 -7.39 14.80
C ASN A 85 2.25 -7.08 14.44
N GLU A 86 2.85 -7.83 13.51
CA GLU A 86 4.14 -7.44 12.97
C GLU A 86 3.99 -6.17 12.15
N THR A 87 5.03 -5.33 12.16
CA THR A 87 5.02 -4.08 11.42
C THR A 87 6.18 -4.02 10.44
N GLU A 88 5.96 -3.30 9.31
CA GLU A 88 6.99 -2.96 8.34
C GLU A 88 6.88 -1.49 8.06
N ILE A 89 8.02 -0.83 7.90
CA ILE A 89 8.05 0.60 7.60
C ILE A 89 8.64 0.81 6.22
N TYR A 90 7.94 1.58 5.41
CA TYR A 90 8.39 1.94 4.07
C TYR A 90 8.56 3.45 4.02
N GLN A 91 9.73 3.91 3.61
CA GLN A 91 10.03 5.33 3.56
C GLN A 91 9.57 5.88 2.21
N ILE A 92 8.33 6.33 2.17
CA ILE A 92 7.70 6.83 0.95
C ILE A 92 8.45 8.07 0.44
N SER A 93 8.98 8.88 1.36
CA SER A 93 9.70 10.08 0.96
C SER A 93 10.92 9.81 0.10
N ASP A 94 11.47 8.61 0.16
CA ASP A 94 12.62 8.25 -0.69
C ASP A 94 12.24 8.21 -2.17
N TYR A 95 10.97 8.06 -2.47
CA TYR A 95 10.48 8.00 -3.86
C TYR A 95 9.96 9.36 -4.34
N GLY A 96 9.86 10.34 -3.45
CA GLY A 96 9.41 11.68 -3.81
C GLY A 96 7.90 11.84 -3.75
N SER A 97 7.43 13.02 -4.13
CA SER A 97 6.01 13.32 -4.09
C SER A 97 5.26 12.57 -5.20
N GLY A 98 4.01 12.26 -4.95
CA GLY A 98 3.19 11.55 -5.92
C GLY A 98 1.99 10.89 -5.26
N VAL A 99 1.24 10.17 -6.08
CA VAL A 99 0.09 9.39 -5.64
C VAL A 99 0.53 7.94 -5.50
N TYR A 100 0.42 7.41 -4.30
CA TYR A 100 0.89 6.07 -3.98
C TYR A 100 -0.30 5.15 -3.72
N THR A 101 -0.26 3.99 -4.33
CA THR A 101 -1.25 2.94 -4.09
C THR A 101 -0.54 1.77 -3.46
N ILE A 102 -1.04 1.36 -2.31
CA ILE A 102 -0.45 0.27 -1.53
C ILE A 102 -1.33 -0.97 -1.69
N CYS A 103 -0.71 -2.07 -2.10
CA CYS A 103 -1.40 -3.34 -2.26
C CYS A 103 -0.74 -4.39 -1.39
N SER A 104 -1.52 -5.31 -0.86
CA SER A 104 -0.99 -6.41 -0.09
C SER A 104 -1.87 -7.65 -0.19
N GLY A 105 -1.28 -8.80 0.06
CA GLY A 105 -2.01 -10.05 0.09
C GLY A 105 -1.13 -11.22 -0.26
N GLN A 106 -1.70 -12.42 -0.15
CA GLN A 106 -1.02 -13.62 -0.58
C GLN A 106 -0.96 -13.64 -2.11
N THR A 107 0.00 -14.38 -2.64
CA THR A 107 0.12 -14.53 -4.07
C THR A 107 -1.20 -15.00 -4.66
N GLY A 108 -1.70 -14.26 -5.65
CA GLY A 108 -2.98 -14.58 -6.30
C GLY A 108 -4.19 -13.90 -5.67
N THR A 109 -4.06 -13.29 -4.50
CA THR A 109 -5.16 -12.61 -3.83
C THR A 109 -4.75 -11.23 -3.32
N ILE A 110 -3.96 -10.53 -4.10
CA ILE A 110 -3.47 -9.20 -3.73
C ILE A 110 -4.58 -8.18 -3.88
N LYS A 111 -4.76 -7.36 -2.85
CA LYS A 111 -5.82 -6.35 -2.79
C LYS A 111 -5.24 -5.00 -2.42
N ILE A 112 -5.95 -3.95 -2.78
CA ILE A 112 -5.54 -2.61 -2.43
C ILE A 112 -5.75 -2.39 -0.93
N VAL A 113 -4.74 -1.83 -0.27
CA VAL A 113 -4.85 -1.37 1.11
C VAL A 113 -5.38 0.06 1.13
N GLY A 114 -4.87 0.90 0.27
CA GLY A 114 -5.33 2.26 0.16
C GLY A 114 -4.45 3.10 -0.76
N THR A 115 -4.85 4.36 -0.91
CA THR A 115 -4.14 5.33 -1.72
C THR A 115 -3.73 6.51 -0.86
N ILE A 116 -2.50 6.98 -1.05
CA ILE A 116 -1.91 8.07 -0.29
C ILE A 116 -1.39 9.11 -1.27
N VAL A 117 -1.62 10.38 -0.95
CA VAL A 117 -1.02 11.48 -1.71
C VAL A 117 0.08 12.09 -0.84
N TYR A 118 1.31 12.03 -1.33
CA TYR A 118 2.45 12.61 -0.65
C TYR A 118 2.95 13.82 -1.44
N ARG A 119 3.08 14.93 -0.76
CA ARG A 119 3.47 16.19 -1.41
C ARG A 119 4.78 16.74 -0.90
#